data_12cd1069468a58b971214fe62bb0ccd9
#
_entry.id   12cd1069468a58b971214fe62bb0ccd9
#
_cell.length_a   1.000
_cell.length_b   1.000
_cell.length_c   1.000
_cell.angle_alpha   90.00
_cell.angle_beta   90.00
_cell.angle_gamma   90.00
#
_symmetry.space_group_name_H-M   'P 1'
#
loop_
_entity.id
_entity.type
_entity.pdbx_description
1 polymer ?
#
loop_
_entity_poly.entity_id
_entity_poly.type
_entity_poly.pdbx_seq_one_letter_code
_entity_poly.pdbx_strand_id
1 'polypeptide(L)'
;MLPRMDPNRWRLDGQLALVTGGSAGIGLAIVRELLGFGAQVLAVARDGTALEQVREELAEEFGDERVFALAADVSDDEQRREILDWIEDRGEGLNILVNNAGGNLTRATTDYTEDEWRSIFEVNLFSAFELSRYAHPLLTKHAVSSIVNVGSVSGVTHVRSGAPYGMTKAALHQMTRNLAVEWAEDGVRVNAVAPWYIRTRRTSGKLADPDYLDEVLLRTPMGRVGEPEEVAAAVAFLCLPAASYVTGECIAIDGGFLRYGF
;
A
#
# COMPACT_ATOMS: atom_id res chain seq x y z
N MET A 1 25.79 23.03 -19.85
CA MET A 1 24.70 23.69 -19.11
C MET A 1 24.00 22.62 -18.31
N LEU A 2 23.88 22.73 -17.00
CA LEU A 2 23.13 21.74 -16.21
C LEU A 2 21.64 21.88 -16.56
N PRO A 3 20.90 20.75 -16.73
CA PRO A 3 19.47 20.81 -16.98
C PRO A 3 18.77 21.48 -15.79
N ARG A 4 17.80 22.35 -16.06
CA ARG A 4 16.98 22.92 -15.00
C ARG A 4 16.15 21.80 -14.36
N MET A 5 16.12 21.76 -13.03
CA MET A 5 15.24 20.86 -12.30
C MET A 5 13.78 21.25 -12.57
N ASP A 6 12.96 20.26 -12.92
CA ASP A 6 11.51 20.45 -13.01
C ASP A 6 10.94 20.51 -11.58
N PRO A 7 10.35 21.61 -11.14
CA PRO A 7 9.74 21.73 -9.82
C PRO A 7 8.52 20.82 -9.66
N ASN A 8 7.84 20.46 -10.76
CA ASN A 8 6.64 19.62 -10.76
C ASN A 8 6.95 18.15 -10.44
N ARG A 9 8.22 17.74 -10.45
CA ARG A 9 8.58 16.37 -10.08
C ARG A 9 8.17 15.95 -8.66
N TRP A 10 7.80 16.90 -7.82
CA TRP A 10 7.30 16.70 -6.46
C TRP A 10 5.77 16.91 -6.36
N ARG A 11 5.05 16.80 -7.47
CA ARG A 11 3.60 16.99 -7.55
C ARG A 11 2.96 15.83 -8.30
N LEU A 12 1.67 15.61 -8.00
CA LEU A 12 0.81 14.59 -8.62
C LEU A 12 -0.45 15.23 -9.24
N ASP A 13 -0.39 16.53 -9.57
CA ASP A 13 -1.54 17.24 -10.14
C ASP A 13 -2.03 16.54 -11.41
N GLY A 14 -3.34 16.31 -11.49
CA GLY A 14 -3.99 15.65 -12.62
C GLY A 14 -3.75 14.13 -12.70
N GLN A 15 -3.17 13.51 -11.68
CA GLN A 15 -2.99 12.06 -11.61
C GLN A 15 -4.09 11.42 -10.78
N LEU A 16 -4.63 10.28 -11.27
CA LEU A 16 -5.56 9.44 -10.53
C LEU A 16 -4.82 8.30 -9.82
N ALA A 17 -5.06 8.18 -8.51
CA ALA A 17 -4.54 7.10 -7.69
C ALA A 17 -5.68 6.19 -7.18
N LEU A 18 -5.48 4.88 -7.24
CA LEU A 18 -6.29 3.87 -6.57
C LEU A 18 -5.56 3.40 -5.31
N VAL A 19 -6.21 3.51 -4.14
CA VAL A 19 -5.67 3.04 -2.86
C VAL A 19 -6.61 2.02 -2.23
N THR A 20 -6.17 0.77 -2.13
CA THR A 20 -6.94 -0.29 -1.47
C THR A 20 -6.74 -0.27 0.05
N GLY A 21 -7.80 -0.53 0.82
CA GLY A 21 -7.78 -0.40 2.28
C GLY A 21 -7.67 1.05 2.76
N GLY A 22 -8.25 2.01 2.01
CA GLY A 22 -8.11 3.45 2.19
C GLY A 22 -8.89 4.07 3.36
N SER A 23 -9.73 3.30 4.08
CA SER A 23 -10.60 3.85 5.13
C SER A 23 -9.97 3.99 6.51
N ALA A 24 -8.75 3.47 6.75
CA ALA A 24 -8.11 3.52 8.06
C ALA A 24 -6.61 3.29 8.03
N GLY A 25 -5.91 3.68 9.09
CA GLY A 25 -4.50 3.37 9.34
C GLY A 25 -3.57 3.80 8.22
N ILE A 26 -2.68 2.91 7.78
CA ILE A 26 -1.69 3.20 6.73
C ILE A 26 -2.38 3.62 5.42
N GLY A 27 -3.46 2.94 5.02
CA GLY A 27 -4.18 3.26 3.78
C GLY A 27 -4.78 4.65 3.79
N LEU A 28 -5.42 5.06 4.88
CA LEU A 28 -5.96 6.43 5.02
C LEU A 28 -4.85 7.48 5.01
N ALA A 29 -3.73 7.23 5.70
CA ALA A 29 -2.59 8.13 5.67
C ALA A 29 -2.02 8.27 4.24
N ILE A 30 -1.97 7.17 3.46
CA ILE A 30 -1.55 7.20 2.05
C ILE A 30 -2.52 8.04 1.21
N VAL A 31 -3.84 7.84 1.36
CA VAL A 31 -4.85 8.65 0.67
C VAL A 31 -4.62 10.14 0.93
N ARG A 32 -4.47 10.51 2.20
CA ARG A 32 -4.25 11.90 2.62
C ARG A 32 -2.95 12.49 2.05
N GLU A 33 -1.88 11.72 2.08
CA GLU A 33 -0.57 12.14 1.56
C GLU A 33 -0.61 12.38 0.04
N LEU A 34 -1.22 11.47 -0.73
CA LEU A 34 -1.36 11.61 -2.18
C LEU A 34 -2.24 12.81 -2.57
N LEU A 35 -3.34 13.05 -1.84
CA LEU A 35 -4.16 14.26 -1.99
C LEU A 35 -3.37 15.52 -1.71
N GLY A 36 -2.50 15.53 -0.68
CA GLY A 36 -1.60 16.63 -0.33
C GLY A 36 -0.62 16.96 -1.45
N PHE A 37 -0.14 15.96 -2.21
CA PHE A 37 0.70 16.16 -3.39
C PHE A 37 -0.07 16.55 -4.66
N GLY A 38 -1.40 16.62 -4.64
CA GLY A 38 -2.21 17.10 -5.77
C GLY A 38 -2.96 16.01 -6.53
N ALA A 39 -2.85 14.74 -6.17
CA ALA A 39 -3.56 13.66 -6.84
C ALA A 39 -5.09 13.74 -6.64
N GLN A 40 -5.82 13.13 -7.54
CA GLN A 40 -7.16 12.61 -7.30
C GLN A 40 -7.02 11.20 -6.74
N VAL A 41 -7.85 10.80 -5.77
CA VAL A 41 -7.71 9.48 -5.12
C VAL A 41 -9.04 8.76 -5.07
N LEU A 42 -9.09 7.54 -5.62
CA LEU A 42 -10.13 6.56 -5.36
C LEU A 42 -9.69 5.69 -4.17
N ALA A 43 -10.32 5.89 -3.03
CA ALA A 43 -10.16 5.04 -1.87
C ALA A 43 -11.13 3.86 -1.95
N VAL A 44 -10.62 2.63 -1.71
CA VAL A 44 -11.43 1.41 -1.72
C VAL A 44 -11.32 0.71 -0.38
N ALA A 45 -12.45 0.32 0.22
CA ALA A 45 -12.50 -0.48 1.44
C ALA A 45 -13.85 -1.22 1.53
N ARG A 46 -13.93 -2.26 2.38
CA ARG A 46 -15.13 -3.07 2.55
C ARG A 46 -16.24 -2.37 3.34
N ASP A 47 -15.87 -1.59 4.33
CA ASP A 47 -16.80 -0.84 5.17
C ASP A 47 -17.15 0.47 4.47
N GLY A 48 -18.26 0.44 3.71
CA GLY A 48 -18.74 1.59 2.94
C GLY A 48 -19.13 2.77 3.82
N THR A 49 -19.66 2.53 5.03
CA THR A 49 -20.05 3.61 5.95
C THR A 49 -18.82 4.35 6.49
N ALA A 50 -17.83 3.61 6.97
CA ALA A 50 -16.59 4.21 7.44
C ALA A 50 -15.82 4.89 6.29
N LEU A 51 -15.87 4.32 5.09
CA LEU A 51 -15.21 4.87 3.91
C LEU A 51 -15.85 6.20 3.47
N GLU A 52 -17.19 6.29 3.49
CA GLU A 52 -17.90 7.51 3.11
C GLU A 52 -17.66 8.64 4.12
N GLN A 53 -17.63 8.35 5.42
CA GLN A 53 -17.25 9.34 6.44
C GLN A 53 -15.85 9.92 6.18
N VAL A 54 -14.89 9.05 5.87
CA VAL A 54 -13.52 9.46 5.51
C VAL A 54 -13.51 10.30 4.22
N ARG A 55 -14.31 9.91 3.21
CA ARG A 55 -14.42 10.67 1.96
C ARG A 55 -14.93 12.10 2.24
N GLU A 56 -16.00 12.25 3.03
CA GLU A 56 -16.55 13.56 3.39
C GLU A 56 -15.51 14.44 4.11
N GLU A 57 -14.81 13.89 5.13
CA GLU A 57 -13.76 14.61 5.86
C GLU A 57 -12.63 15.07 4.93
N LEU A 58 -12.19 14.19 4.00
CA LEU A 58 -11.12 14.52 3.06
C LEU A 58 -11.58 15.49 1.97
N ALA A 59 -12.84 15.42 1.55
CA ALA A 59 -13.40 16.33 0.58
C ALA A 59 -13.51 17.78 1.11
N GLU A 60 -13.79 17.93 2.41
CA GLU A 60 -13.77 19.26 3.07
C GLU A 60 -12.33 19.87 3.05
N GLU A 61 -11.30 19.05 3.16
CA GLU A 61 -9.90 19.51 3.23
C GLU A 61 -9.29 19.71 1.83
N PHE A 62 -9.57 18.80 0.87
CA PHE A 62 -8.88 18.72 -0.41
C PHE A 62 -9.72 19.04 -1.64
N GLY A 63 -11.05 19.18 -1.49
CA GLY A 63 -12.01 19.37 -2.60
C GLY A 63 -12.72 18.08 -2.99
N ASP A 64 -14.03 18.15 -3.19
CA ASP A 64 -14.90 17.00 -3.48
C ASP A 64 -14.56 16.34 -4.83
N GLU A 65 -14.07 17.12 -5.80
CA GLU A 65 -13.67 16.65 -7.12
C GLU A 65 -12.40 15.79 -7.13
N ARG A 66 -11.71 15.68 -5.99
CA ARG A 66 -10.45 14.94 -5.87
C ARG A 66 -10.54 13.67 -5.04
N VAL A 67 -11.64 13.49 -4.29
CA VAL A 67 -11.78 12.40 -3.32
C VAL A 67 -12.95 11.50 -3.71
N PHE A 68 -12.63 10.27 -4.09
CA PHE A 68 -13.61 9.27 -4.48
C PHE A 68 -13.55 8.06 -3.54
N ALA A 69 -14.70 7.43 -3.33
CA ALA A 69 -14.83 6.26 -2.48
C ALA A 69 -15.66 5.18 -3.19
N LEU A 70 -15.20 3.93 -3.10
CA LEU A 70 -15.93 2.78 -3.60
C LEU A 70 -15.85 1.64 -2.59
N ALA A 71 -17.01 1.21 -2.07
CA ALA A 71 -17.07 0.08 -1.17
C ALA A 71 -16.89 -1.23 -1.95
N ALA A 72 -15.79 -1.95 -1.70
CA ALA A 72 -15.51 -3.23 -2.35
C ALA A 72 -14.57 -4.10 -1.51
N ASP A 73 -14.76 -5.43 -1.60
CA ASP A 73 -13.84 -6.43 -1.08
C ASP A 73 -12.86 -6.85 -2.18
N VAL A 74 -11.60 -6.48 -2.04
CA VAL A 74 -10.56 -6.81 -3.02
C VAL A 74 -10.24 -8.32 -3.09
N SER A 75 -10.72 -9.14 -2.17
CA SER A 75 -10.63 -10.61 -2.26
C SER A 75 -11.66 -11.21 -3.22
N ASP A 76 -12.69 -10.46 -3.61
CA ASP A 76 -13.73 -10.85 -4.53
C ASP A 76 -13.39 -10.41 -5.97
N ASP A 77 -13.48 -11.33 -6.94
CA ASP A 77 -13.08 -11.07 -8.34
C ASP A 77 -14.04 -10.11 -9.04
N GLU A 78 -15.35 -10.22 -8.78
CA GLU A 78 -16.36 -9.36 -9.39
C GLU A 78 -16.20 -7.91 -8.91
N GLN A 79 -16.00 -7.74 -7.59
CA GLN A 79 -15.80 -6.41 -7.01
C GLN A 79 -14.45 -5.78 -7.44
N ARG A 80 -13.39 -6.58 -7.67
CA ARG A 80 -12.17 -6.04 -8.30
C ARG A 80 -12.42 -5.51 -9.70
N ARG A 81 -13.28 -6.15 -10.50
CA ARG A 81 -13.68 -5.64 -11.83
C ARG A 81 -14.48 -4.36 -11.73
N GLU A 82 -15.45 -4.28 -10.82
CA GLU A 82 -16.21 -3.05 -10.56
C GLU A 82 -15.31 -1.84 -10.24
N ILE A 83 -14.23 -2.06 -9.47
CA ILE A 83 -13.25 -1.00 -9.20
C ILE A 83 -12.60 -0.50 -10.49
N LEU A 84 -12.22 -1.40 -11.39
CA LEU A 84 -11.54 -1.04 -12.63
C LEU A 84 -12.49 -0.47 -13.68
N ASP A 85 -13.72 -0.98 -13.76
CA ASP A 85 -14.79 -0.44 -14.59
C ASP A 85 -15.09 1.02 -14.21
N TRP A 86 -15.13 1.32 -12.90
CA TRP A 86 -15.29 2.70 -12.41
C TRP A 86 -14.16 3.63 -12.92
N ILE A 87 -12.91 3.14 -12.99
CA ILE A 87 -11.77 3.90 -13.51
C ILE A 87 -11.86 4.01 -15.04
N GLU A 88 -12.26 2.95 -15.72
CA GLU A 88 -12.37 2.91 -17.17
C GLU A 88 -13.46 3.86 -17.69
N ASP A 89 -14.61 3.92 -17.01
CA ASP A 89 -15.73 4.80 -17.34
C ASP A 89 -15.35 6.29 -17.26
N ARG A 90 -14.35 6.66 -16.48
CA ARG A 90 -13.82 8.04 -16.45
C ARG A 90 -12.95 8.37 -17.69
N GLY A 91 -12.48 7.36 -18.41
CA GLY A 91 -11.73 7.52 -19.65
C GLY A 91 -10.28 7.98 -19.51
N GLU A 92 -9.87 8.46 -18.34
CA GLU A 92 -8.56 9.09 -18.11
C GLU A 92 -7.43 8.08 -17.85
N GLY A 93 -7.76 6.81 -17.52
CA GLY A 93 -6.79 5.79 -17.12
C GLY A 93 -6.42 5.88 -15.65
N LEU A 94 -5.35 5.18 -15.26
CA LEU A 94 -4.83 5.13 -13.89
C LEU A 94 -3.33 5.48 -13.89
N ASN A 95 -2.90 6.38 -13.00
CA ASN A 95 -1.50 6.73 -12.85
C ASN A 95 -0.82 5.97 -11.70
N ILE A 96 -1.56 5.70 -10.62
CA ILE A 96 -1.01 5.16 -9.39
C ILE A 96 -1.93 4.06 -8.86
N LEU A 97 -1.36 2.88 -8.58
CA LEU A 97 -2.02 1.80 -7.84
C LEU A 97 -1.28 1.56 -6.53
N VAL A 98 -1.98 1.68 -5.39
CA VAL A 98 -1.42 1.30 -4.08
C VAL A 98 -2.16 0.08 -3.55
N ASN A 99 -1.51 -1.07 -3.59
CA ASN A 99 -1.98 -2.32 -2.99
C ASN A 99 -1.65 -2.31 -1.49
N ASN A 100 -2.57 -1.75 -0.68
CA ASN A 100 -2.42 -1.66 0.77
C ASN A 100 -3.39 -2.56 1.53
N ALA A 101 -4.53 -2.94 0.95
CA ALA A 101 -5.48 -3.84 1.59
C ALA A 101 -4.78 -5.13 2.07
N GLY A 102 -5.09 -5.55 3.29
CA GLY A 102 -4.49 -6.74 3.85
C GLY A 102 -5.04 -7.11 5.21
N GLY A 103 -4.89 -8.36 5.58
CA GLY A 103 -5.32 -8.94 6.84
C GLY A 103 -4.26 -9.85 7.45
N ASN A 104 -4.41 -10.14 8.73
CA ASN A 104 -3.60 -11.15 9.40
C ASN A 104 -4.42 -11.83 10.50
N LEU A 105 -4.24 -13.12 10.64
CA LEU A 105 -4.64 -13.95 11.77
C LEU A 105 -3.38 -14.65 12.29
N THR A 106 -3.04 -14.45 13.56
CA THR A 106 -1.82 -15.03 14.14
C THR A 106 -2.19 -16.33 14.90
N ARG A 107 -1.65 -17.44 14.43
CA ARG A 107 -1.77 -18.78 15.07
C ARG A 107 -0.45 -19.53 14.97
N ALA A 108 -0.30 -20.65 15.70
CA ALA A 108 0.73 -21.64 15.40
C ALA A 108 0.44 -22.26 14.02
N THR A 109 1.47 -22.63 13.28
CA THR A 109 1.31 -23.10 11.89
C THR A 109 0.40 -24.32 11.77
N THR A 110 0.41 -25.20 12.76
CA THR A 110 -0.42 -26.41 12.81
C THR A 110 -1.89 -26.16 13.13
N ASP A 111 -2.23 -24.96 13.62
CA ASP A 111 -3.56 -24.62 14.14
C ASP A 111 -4.41 -23.84 13.14
N TYR A 112 -3.85 -23.49 11.99
CA TYR A 112 -4.63 -22.85 10.92
C TYR A 112 -5.57 -23.87 10.26
N THR A 113 -6.83 -23.49 10.12
CA THR A 113 -7.71 -24.15 9.18
C THR A 113 -7.36 -23.79 7.73
N GLU A 114 -7.82 -24.57 6.76
CA GLU A 114 -7.58 -24.31 5.35
C GLU A 114 -8.18 -22.96 4.93
N ASP A 115 -9.40 -22.65 5.36
CA ASP A 115 -10.07 -21.39 5.04
C ASP A 115 -9.34 -20.17 5.63
N GLU A 116 -8.81 -20.30 6.84
CA GLU A 116 -8.08 -19.20 7.49
C GLU A 116 -6.81 -18.80 6.75
N TRP A 117 -5.95 -19.77 6.41
CA TRP A 117 -4.72 -19.41 5.69
C TRP A 117 -5.00 -19.02 4.23
N ARG A 118 -5.98 -19.64 3.55
CA ARG A 118 -6.40 -19.25 2.20
C ARG A 118 -6.92 -17.83 2.17
N SER A 119 -7.76 -17.42 3.12
CA SER A 119 -8.26 -16.03 3.22
C SER A 119 -7.12 -15.02 3.38
N ILE A 120 -6.03 -15.37 4.10
CA ILE A 120 -4.85 -14.50 4.20
C ILE A 120 -4.18 -14.34 2.83
N PHE A 121 -4.09 -15.41 2.03
CA PHE A 121 -3.51 -15.36 0.68
C PHE A 121 -4.39 -14.55 -0.27
N GLU A 122 -5.71 -14.76 -0.24
CA GLU A 122 -6.66 -14.02 -1.08
C GLU A 122 -6.51 -12.52 -0.88
N VAL A 123 -6.58 -12.04 0.38
CA VAL A 123 -6.59 -10.61 0.64
C VAL A 123 -5.22 -9.94 0.55
N ASN A 124 -4.11 -10.67 0.84
CA ASN A 124 -2.78 -10.05 0.90
C ASN A 124 -1.96 -10.20 -0.38
N LEU A 125 -2.24 -11.21 -1.20
CA LEU A 125 -1.42 -11.57 -2.35
C LEU A 125 -2.24 -11.60 -3.64
N PHE A 126 -3.27 -12.45 -3.70
CA PHE A 126 -4.02 -12.63 -4.94
C PHE A 126 -4.77 -11.36 -5.34
N SER A 127 -5.36 -10.63 -4.38
CA SER A 127 -5.98 -9.35 -4.66
C SER A 127 -5.01 -8.35 -5.30
N ALA A 128 -3.80 -8.23 -4.74
CA ALA A 128 -2.78 -7.32 -5.26
C ALA A 128 -2.26 -7.74 -6.65
N PHE A 129 -2.08 -9.05 -6.86
CA PHE A 129 -1.67 -9.60 -8.15
C PHE A 129 -2.73 -9.34 -9.22
N GLU A 130 -3.99 -9.68 -8.95
CA GLU A 130 -5.08 -9.53 -9.91
C GLU A 130 -5.39 -8.06 -10.20
N LEU A 131 -5.42 -7.19 -9.18
CA LEU A 131 -5.58 -5.75 -9.40
C LEU A 131 -4.43 -5.17 -10.23
N SER A 132 -3.18 -5.56 -9.97
CA SER A 132 -2.04 -5.10 -10.77
C SER A 132 -2.16 -5.56 -12.22
N ARG A 133 -2.52 -6.82 -12.46
CA ARG A 133 -2.68 -7.42 -13.78
C ARG A 133 -3.83 -6.76 -14.56
N TYR A 134 -4.98 -6.59 -13.93
CA TYR A 134 -6.15 -5.97 -14.58
C TYR A 134 -5.99 -4.46 -14.77
N ALA A 135 -5.27 -3.77 -13.87
CA ALA A 135 -5.01 -2.34 -14.00
C ALA A 135 -3.92 -2.00 -15.03
N HIS A 136 -3.11 -2.97 -15.48
CA HIS A 136 -2.01 -2.72 -16.41
C HIS A 136 -2.44 -1.96 -17.69
N PRO A 137 -3.54 -2.31 -18.39
CA PRO A 137 -3.98 -1.55 -19.56
C PRO A 137 -4.39 -0.10 -19.25
N LEU A 138 -4.83 0.17 -18.01
CA LEU A 138 -5.18 1.53 -17.57
C LEU A 138 -3.93 2.34 -17.20
N LEU A 139 -2.92 1.69 -16.60
CA LEU A 139 -1.64 2.29 -16.25
C LEU A 139 -0.84 2.68 -17.50
N THR A 140 -0.87 1.85 -18.55
CA THR A 140 -0.14 2.11 -19.82
C THR A 140 -0.77 3.20 -20.70
N LYS A 141 -1.93 3.75 -20.32
CA LYS A 141 -2.47 4.96 -20.97
C LYS A 141 -1.61 6.20 -20.70
N HIS A 142 -0.72 6.16 -19.73
CA HIS A 142 0.18 7.24 -19.36
C HIS A 142 1.64 6.88 -19.63
N ALA A 143 2.46 7.88 -19.95
CA ALA A 143 3.88 7.67 -20.23
C ALA A 143 4.68 7.15 -19.02
N VAL A 144 4.22 7.46 -17.81
CA VAL A 144 4.81 6.99 -16.54
C VAL A 144 3.72 6.74 -15.54
N SER A 145 3.71 5.54 -14.98
CA SER A 145 2.80 5.12 -13.92
C SER A 145 3.54 4.41 -12.78
N SER A 146 2.86 4.21 -11.66
CA SER A 146 3.49 3.62 -10.47
C SER A 146 2.56 2.64 -9.76
N ILE A 147 3.09 1.47 -9.40
CA ILE A 147 2.46 0.55 -8.45
C ILE A 147 3.31 0.54 -7.19
N VAL A 148 2.67 0.70 -6.03
CA VAL A 148 3.32 0.53 -4.73
C VAL A 148 2.59 -0.53 -3.91
N ASN A 149 3.32 -1.57 -3.54
CA ASN A 149 2.81 -2.67 -2.72
C ASN A 149 3.18 -2.46 -1.25
N VAL A 150 2.19 -2.42 -0.36
CA VAL A 150 2.44 -2.37 1.08
C VAL A 150 2.73 -3.77 1.60
N GLY A 151 4.00 -4.08 1.65
CA GLY A 151 4.56 -5.33 2.17
C GLY A 151 4.59 -5.40 3.69
N SER A 152 5.68 -5.94 4.23
CA SER A 152 5.99 -5.99 5.67
C SER A 152 7.43 -6.49 5.85
N VAL A 153 8.08 -6.13 6.93
CA VAL A 153 9.33 -6.79 7.37
C VAL A 153 9.16 -8.30 7.56
N SER A 154 7.91 -8.77 7.78
CA SER A 154 7.58 -10.22 7.83
C SER A 154 7.85 -10.95 6.51
N GLY A 155 7.93 -10.24 5.39
CA GLY A 155 8.33 -10.80 4.09
C GLY A 155 9.84 -10.86 3.89
N VAL A 156 10.63 -10.32 4.81
CA VAL A 156 12.10 -10.27 4.75
C VAL A 156 12.73 -11.17 5.81
N THR A 157 12.14 -11.19 7.01
CA THR A 157 12.67 -11.97 8.14
C THR A 157 11.54 -12.54 8.99
N HIS A 158 11.87 -13.47 9.88
CA HIS A 158 10.91 -14.01 10.83
C HIS A 158 10.45 -12.93 11.83
N VAL A 159 9.13 -12.81 11.95
CA VAL A 159 8.46 -12.11 13.05
C VAL A 159 7.25 -12.92 13.52
N ARG A 160 6.76 -12.68 14.74
CA ARG A 160 5.63 -13.44 15.35
C ARG A 160 4.27 -13.03 14.74
N SER A 161 4.17 -13.08 13.41
CA SER A 161 2.95 -12.74 12.65
C SER A 161 2.19 -13.96 12.11
N GLY A 162 2.74 -15.16 12.27
CA GLY A 162 2.24 -16.39 11.65
C GLY A 162 2.83 -16.63 10.25
N ALA A 163 3.03 -17.90 9.89
CA ALA A 163 3.67 -18.28 8.64
C ALA A 163 2.91 -17.79 7.38
N PRO A 164 1.58 -17.97 7.25
CA PRO A 164 0.84 -17.54 6.06
C PRO A 164 1.01 -16.04 5.74
N TYR A 165 0.99 -15.20 6.77
CA TYR A 165 1.20 -13.75 6.57
C TYR A 165 2.61 -13.46 6.03
N GLY A 166 3.65 -14.03 6.65
CA GLY A 166 5.03 -13.88 6.18
C GLY A 166 5.21 -14.36 4.75
N MET A 167 4.62 -15.51 4.41
CA MET A 167 4.63 -16.08 3.06
C MET A 167 4.00 -15.12 2.03
N THR A 168 2.81 -14.56 2.33
CA THR A 168 2.16 -13.62 1.41
C THR A 168 2.98 -12.33 1.21
N LYS A 169 3.60 -11.82 2.27
CA LYS A 169 4.42 -10.60 2.18
C LYS A 169 5.75 -10.85 1.47
N ALA A 170 6.37 -12.02 1.62
CA ALA A 170 7.54 -12.42 0.84
C ALA A 170 7.20 -12.58 -0.65
N ALA A 171 6.08 -13.22 -0.97
CA ALA A 171 5.59 -13.36 -2.34
C ALA A 171 5.29 -11.99 -2.98
N LEU A 172 4.69 -11.06 -2.22
CA LEU A 172 4.42 -9.69 -2.68
C LEU A 172 5.71 -8.92 -3.01
N HIS A 173 6.78 -9.08 -2.20
CA HIS A 173 8.09 -8.51 -2.51
C HIS A 173 8.70 -9.13 -3.78
N GLN A 174 8.52 -10.44 -4.01
CA GLN A 174 9.00 -11.08 -5.22
C GLN A 174 8.19 -10.66 -6.44
N MET A 175 6.86 -10.57 -6.33
CA MET A 175 5.98 -10.03 -7.36
C MET A 175 6.41 -8.61 -7.77
N THR A 176 6.71 -7.75 -6.78
CA THR A 176 7.21 -6.40 -7.03
C THR A 176 8.43 -6.38 -7.95
N ARG A 177 9.43 -7.22 -7.67
CA ARG A 177 10.66 -7.32 -8.49
C ARG A 177 10.38 -7.82 -9.91
N ASN A 178 9.51 -8.83 -10.03
CA ASN A 178 9.17 -9.40 -11.34
C ASN A 178 8.43 -8.38 -12.22
N LEU A 179 7.36 -7.76 -11.69
CA LEU A 179 6.58 -6.79 -12.43
C LEU A 179 7.38 -5.51 -12.75
N ALA A 180 8.31 -5.11 -11.89
CA ALA A 180 9.20 -3.98 -12.13
C ALA A 180 10.06 -4.15 -13.38
N VAL A 181 10.54 -5.37 -13.64
CA VAL A 181 11.36 -5.68 -14.82
C VAL A 181 10.46 -5.90 -16.05
N GLU A 182 9.37 -6.64 -15.88
CA GLU A 182 8.46 -6.99 -16.97
C GLU A 182 7.78 -5.76 -17.59
N TRP A 183 7.39 -4.78 -16.77
CA TRP A 183 6.62 -3.60 -17.20
C TRP A 183 7.45 -2.32 -17.31
N ALA A 184 8.77 -2.41 -17.22
CA ALA A 184 9.66 -1.25 -17.34
C ALA A 184 9.54 -0.56 -18.70
N GLU A 185 9.45 -1.33 -19.80
CA GLU A 185 9.31 -0.81 -21.16
C GLU A 185 7.94 -0.15 -21.38
N ASP A 186 6.92 -0.56 -20.60
CA ASP A 186 5.59 0.01 -20.62
C ASP A 186 5.48 1.32 -19.81
N GLY A 187 6.58 1.76 -19.18
CA GLY A 187 6.61 2.97 -18.35
C GLY A 187 6.00 2.78 -16.94
N VAL A 188 5.74 1.54 -16.51
CA VAL A 188 5.16 1.24 -15.20
C VAL A 188 6.26 0.87 -14.20
N ARG A 189 6.46 1.71 -13.18
CA ARG A 189 7.37 1.40 -12.07
C ARG A 189 6.63 0.61 -11.00
N VAL A 190 7.25 -0.41 -10.44
CA VAL A 190 6.65 -1.22 -9.37
C VAL A 190 7.62 -1.31 -8.20
N ASN A 191 7.18 -0.82 -7.03
CA ASN A 191 7.97 -0.81 -5.81
C ASN A 191 7.17 -1.34 -4.62
N ALA A 192 7.83 -1.57 -3.51
CA ALA A 192 7.20 -1.96 -2.26
C ALA A 192 7.74 -1.16 -1.07
N VAL A 193 6.96 -1.10 0.00
CA VAL A 193 7.42 -0.69 1.32
C VAL A 193 7.27 -1.87 2.29
N ALA A 194 8.17 -1.98 3.27
CA ALA A 194 8.16 -3.03 4.30
C ALA A 194 8.07 -2.40 5.70
N PRO A 195 6.86 -2.07 6.18
CA PRO A 195 6.68 -1.54 7.53
C PRO A 195 6.98 -2.59 8.61
N TRP A 196 7.51 -2.11 9.76
CA TRP A 196 7.59 -2.81 11.04
C TRP A 196 6.32 -2.57 11.85
N TYR A 197 6.41 -2.36 13.16
CA TYR A 197 5.27 -1.98 13.97
C TYR A 197 4.91 -0.51 13.73
N ILE A 198 3.71 -0.31 13.20
CA ILE A 198 3.11 1.01 12.95
C ILE A 198 1.88 1.14 13.86
N ARG A 199 1.67 2.29 14.47
CA ARG A 199 0.53 2.59 15.36
C ARG A 199 -0.76 2.69 14.54
N THR A 200 -1.53 1.62 14.55
CA THR A 200 -2.83 1.52 13.86
C THR A 200 -3.84 0.82 14.77
N ARG A 201 -5.13 0.89 14.44
CA ARG A 201 -6.16 0.12 15.15
C ARG A 201 -5.83 -1.38 15.20
N ARG A 202 -5.19 -1.94 14.16
CA ARG A 202 -4.81 -3.36 14.09
C ARG A 202 -3.73 -3.73 15.10
N THR A 203 -2.78 -2.85 15.34
CA THR A 203 -1.64 -3.10 16.23
C THR A 203 -1.88 -2.64 17.66
N SER A 204 -2.85 -1.74 17.87
CA SER A 204 -3.12 -1.11 19.16
C SER A 204 -3.38 -2.12 20.29
N GLY A 205 -4.12 -3.20 20.03
CA GLY A 205 -4.39 -4.22 21.05
C GLY A 205 -3.13 -4.95 21.54
N LYS A 206 -2.20 -5.26 20.64
CA LYS A 206 -0.91 -5.88 21.03
C LYS A 206 0.03 -4.88 21.70
N LEU A 207 0.06 -3.65 21.19
CA LEU A 207 0.92 -2.58 21.72
C LEU A 207 0.40 -1.99 23.04
N ALA A 208 -0.83 -2.32 23.46
CA ALA A 208 -1.36 -1.97 24.77
C ALA A 208 -0.80 -2.86 25.90
N ASP A 209 -0.22 -4.03 25.56
CA ASP A 209 0.50 -4.87 26.49
C ASP A 209 1.92 -4.29 26.68
N PRO A 210 2.28 -3.82 27.90
CA PRO A 210 3.58 -3.19 28.14
C PRO A 210 4.77 -4.11 27.87
N ASP A 211 4.68 -5.39 28.26
CA ASP A 211 5.76 -6.35 28.06
C ASP A 211 6.00 -6.60 26.58
N TYR A 212 4.91 -6.69 25.81
CA TYR A 212 5.01 -6.84 24.34
C TYR A 212 5.57 -5.58 23.68
N LEU A 213 5.14 -4.41 24.12
CA LEU A 213 5.67 -3.12 23.62
C LEU A 213 7.15 -3.01 23.90
N ASP A 214 7.60 -3.33 25.11
CA ASP A 214 9.02 -3.28 25.48
C ASP A 214 9.87 -4.21 24.60
N GLU A 215 9.38 -5.42 24.29
CA GLU A 215 10.06 -6.31 23.37
C GLU A 215 10.17 -5.73 21.94
N VAL A 216 9.12 -5.05 21.46
CA VAL A 216 9.13 -4.37 20.15
C VAL A 216 10.15 -3.24 20.15
N LEU A 217 10.14 -2.40 21.19
CA LEU A 217 11.05 -1.26 21.33
C LEU A 217 12.51 -1.71 21.45
N LEU A 218 12.79 -2.77 22.23
CA LEU A 218 14.13 -3.33 22.37
C LEU A 218 14.73 -3.77 21.04
N ARG A 219 13.88 -4.18 20.09
CA ARG A 219 14.30 -4.61 18.73
C ARG A 219 14.26 -3.50 17.69
N THR A 220 13.85 -2.30 18.09
CA THR A 220 13.73 -1.14 17.20
C THR A 220 14.81 -0.11 17.57
N PRO A 221 15.90 0.03 16.79
CA PRO A 221 16.99 0.98 17.09
C PRO A 221 16.52 2.42 17.35
N MET A 222 15.47 2.90 16.66
CA MET A 222 14.90 4.22 16.92
C MET A 222 14.11 4.31 18.22
N GLY A 223 13.92 3.22 18.97
CA GLY A 223 13.31 3.20 20.30
C GLY A 223 11.83 3.58 20.35
N ARG A 224 11.12 3.52 19.21
CA ARG A 224 9.70 3.83 19.11
C ARG A 224 8.98 3.02 18.05
N VAL A 225 7.66 2.97 18.16
CA VAL A 225 6.77 2.50 17.11
C VAL A 225 6.68 3.56 16.00
N GLY A 226 6.52 3.15 14.74
CA GLY A 226 6.29 4.08 13.64
C GLY A 226 4.83 4.55 13.57
N GLU A 227 4.60 5.65 12.88
CA GLU A 227 3.26 6.21 12.63
C GLU A 227 2.83 5.97 11.17
N PRO A 228 1.51 5.90 10.87
CA PRO A 228 1.00 5.68 9.51
C PRO A 228 1.55 6.66 8.48
N GLU A 229 1.72 7.92 8.87
CA GLU A 229 2.22 9.01 8.03
C GLU A 229 3.66 8.77 7.56
N GLU A 230 4.49 8.09 8.38
CA GLU A 230 5.87 7.76 8.01
C GLU A 230 5.92 6.71 6.89
N VAL A 231 4.94 5.79 6.86
CA VAL A 231 4.78 4.84 5.74
C VAL A 231 4.21 5.55 4.52
N ALA A 232 3.19 6.41 4.73
CA ALA A 232 2.54 7.16 3.67
C ALA A 232 3.51 8.06 2.90
N ALA A 233 4.41 8.76 3.61
CA ALA A 233 5.44 9.61 2.99
C ALA A 233 6.37 8.81 2.06
N ALA A 234 6.78 7.59 2.46
CA ALA A 234 7.60 6.73 1.62
C ALA A 234 6.83 6.21 0.40
N VAL A 235 5.55 5.83 0.57
CA VAL A 235 4.67 5.43 -0.54
C VAL A 235 4.49 6.58 -1.52
N ALA A 236 4.18 7.79 -1.03
CA ALA A 236 4.01 8.96 -1.87
C ALA A 236 5.30 9.29 -2.64
N PHE A 237 6.48 9.24 -2.00
CA PHE A 237 7.75 9.40 -2.69
C PHE A 237 7.89 8.44 -3.87
N LEU A 238 7.57 7.16 -3.68
CA LEU A 238 7.65 6.15 -4.74
C LEU A 238 6.64 6.40 -5.88
N CYS A 239 5.53 7.08 -5.61
CA CYS A 239 4.55 7.49 -6.61
C CYS A 239 4.98 8.73 -7.40
N LEU A 240 5.78 9.64 -6.80
CA LEU A 240 6.17 10.90 -7.41
C LEU A 240 7.05 10.72 -8.66
N PRO A 241 6.98 11.64 -9.63
CA PRO A 241 7.94 11.72 -10.74
C PRO A 241 9.39 11.86 -10.26
N ALA A 242 9.63 12.39 -9.04
CA ALA A 242 10.96 12.46 -8.41
C ALA A 242 11.61 11.07 -8.24
N ALA A 243 10.81 9.99 -8.14
CA ALA A 243 11.27 8.61 -8.06
C ALA A 243 11.35 7.90 -9.43
N SER A 244 11.40 8.64 -10.56
CA SER A 244 11.31 8.10 -11.92
C SER A 244 12.37 7.04 -12.27
N TYR A 245 13.46 6.95 -11.53
CA TYR A 245 14.51 5.94 -11.74
C TYR A 245 14.55 4.88 -10.63
N VAL A 246 13.47 4.78 -9.83
CA VAL A 246 13.31 3.78 -8.74
C VAL A 246 12.24 2.79 -9.15
N THR A 247 12.64 1.54 -9.40
CA THR A 247 11.74 0.41 -9.67
C THR A 247 12.33 -0.89 -9.15
N GLY A 248 11.49 -1.84 -8.70
CA GLY A 248 11.89 -3.13 -8.15
C GLY A 248 12.35 -3.09 -6.69
N GLU A 249 12.32 -1.94 -6.05
CA GLU A 249 12.82 -1.76 -4.68
C GLU A 249 11.76 -2.09 -3.62
N CYS A 250 12.25 -2.53 -2.46
CA CYS A 250 11.45 -2.71 -1.25
C CYS A 250 12.08 -1.89 -0.12
N ILE A 251 11.48 -0.74 0.21
CA ILE A 251 12.00 0.17 1.22
C ILE A 251 11.47 -0.23 2.59
N ALA A 252 12.37 -0.55 3.52
CA ALA A 252 12.01 -0.82 4.91
C ALA A 252 11.66 0.48 5.65
N ILE A 253 10.48 0.50 6.30
CA ILE A 253 10.02 1.58 7.18
C ILE A 253 9.88 0.97 8.57
N ASP A 254 11.03 0.81 9.26
CA ASP A 254 11.14 -0.14 10.36
C ASP A 254 11.94 0.37 11.56
N GLY A 255 12.32 1.64 11.58
CA GLY A 255 13.14 2.22 12.66
C GLY A 255 14.49 1.52 12.86
N GLY A 256 14.99 0.82 11.83
CA GLY A 256 16.27 0.11 11.83
C GLY A 256 16.17 -1.38 12.21
N PHE A 257 14.95 -1.91 12.42
CA PHE A 257 14.73 -3.30 12.86
C PHE A 257 15.47 -4.33 11.99
N LEU A 258 15.36 -4.27 10.66
CA LEU A 258 16.04 -5.22 9.76
C LEU A 258 17.57 -5.05 9.69
N ARG A 259 18.13 -3.99 10.26
CA ARG A 259 19.56 -3.71 10.30
C ARG A 259 20.18 -3.98 11.67
N TYR A 260 19.34 -4.27 12.67
CA TYR A 260 19.77 -4.55 14.03
C TYR A 260 20.33 -5.97 14.10
N GLY A 261 21.65 -6.09 14.07
CA GLY A 261 22.35 -7.38 14.12
C GLY A 261 22.60 -7.83 15.54
N PHE A 262 23.47 -7.19 16.25
CA PHE A 262 23.85 -7.53 17.61
C PHE A 262 24.03 -6.27 18.42
#